data_7e752a4d120853296b01cbbad45306c0
#
_entry.id   7e752a4d120853296b01cbbad45306c0
#
_cell.length_a   1.000
_cell.length_b   1.000
_cell.length_c   1.000
_cell.angle_alpha   90.00
_cell.angle_beta   90.00
_cell.angle_gamma   90.00
#
_symmetry.space_group_name_H-M   'P 1'
#
loop_
_entity.id
_entity.type
_entity.pdbx_description
1 polymer ?
#
loop_
_entity_poly.entity_id
_entity_poly.type
_entity_poly.pdbx_seq_one_letter_code
_entity_poly.pdbx_strand_id
1 'polypeptide(L)'
;MMKYAENLQFENAQTIKERLNILEDYQVKNTVVNPSIDDVDVFGMTSDETAAYVNYFKIRNGNIIQSFTTEIKKIIEESDEDILEEALIEIRQKFESNSKEVLIPFHLTVEIPNVKLIVPKMGDKKRIVELSEKNAKEYRIEKLKQVQIVDPERHSNRIMAEMQKLLRMPVEPRHIEGFDNSNIQGTNPVSACVVFKDGKPSKA
;
A
#
# COMPACT_ATOMS: atom_id res chain seq x y z
N MET A 1 -11.37 -31.91 12.92
CA MET A 1 -12.14 -32.10 11.67
C MET A 1 -12.66 -33.53 11.56
N MET A 2 -11.81 -34.57 11.49
CA MET A 2 -12.24 -35.97 11.33
C MET A 2 -13.26 -36.42 12.38
N LYS A 3 -13.03 -36.18 13.69
CA LYS A 3 -13.98 -36.54 14.75
C LYS A 3 -15.40 -35.97 14.58
N TYR A 4 -15.53 -34.77 14.02
CA TYR A 4 -16.86 -34.17 13.74
C TYR A 4 -17.51 -34.79 12.50
N ALA A 5 -16.71 -35.16 11.49
CA ALA A 5 -17.20 -35.86 10.30
C ALA A 5 -17.70 -37.27 10.64
N GLU A 6 -16.98 -38.00 11.50
CA GLU A 6 -17.37 -39.32 12.01
C GLU A 6 -18.69 -39.29 12.80
N ASN A 7 -18.94 -38.17 13.51
CA ASN A 7 -20.19 -37.94 14.27
C ASN A 7 -21.29 -37.27 13.41
N LEU A 8 -21.17 -37.23 12.10
CA LEU A 8 -22.11 -36.61 11.16
C LEU A 8 -22.40 -35.12 11.40
N GLN A 9 -21.50 -34.42 12.10
CA GLN A 9 -21.60 -32.99 12.37
C GLN A 9 -20.85 -32.20 11.30
N PHE A 10 -21.41 -32.20 10.10
CA PHE A 10 -20.73 -31.67 8.89
C PHE A 10 -20.52 -30.16 8.95
N GLU A 11 -21.40 -29.37 9.54
CA GLU A 11 -21.22 -27.91 9.69
C GLU A 11 -20.01 -27.57 10.57
N ASN A 12 -19.87 -28.30 11.72
CA ASN A 12 -18.72 -28.13 12.58
C ASN A 12 -17.42 -28.59 11.93
N ALA A 13 -17.46 -29.67 11.14
CA ALA A 13 -16.33 -30.14 10.37
C ALA A 13 -15.91 -29.14 9.29
N GLN A 14 -16.87 -28.50 8.62
CA GLN A 14 -16.64 -27.45 7.61
C GLN A 14 -16.01 -26.21 8.23
N THR A 15 -16.54 -25.71 9.34
CA THR A 15 -15.99 -24.55 10.05
C THR A 15 -14.53 -24.77 10.47
N ILE A 16 -14.21 -25.98 10.95
CA ILE A 16 -12.83 -26.32 11.31
C ILE A 16 -11.95 -26.43 10.07
N LYS A 17 -12.47 -26.96 8.95
CA LYS A 17 -11.75 -27.02 7.69
C LYS A 17 -11.41 -25.61 7.16
N GLU A 18 -12.34 -24.68 7.20
CA GLU A 18 -12.13 -23.30 6.79
C GLU A 18 -11.07 -22.61 7.66
N ARG A 19 -11.14 -22.83 8.99
CA ARG A 19 -10.10 -22.33 9.91
C ARG A 19 -8.74 -22.96 9.64
N LEU A 20 -8.69 -24.25 9.31
CA LEU A 20 -7.44 -24.94 8.96
C LEU A 20 -6.85 -24.37 7.67
N ASN A 21 -7.67 -24.19 6.63
CA ASN A 21 -7.24 -23.57 5.39
C ASN A 21 -6.68 -22.16 5.59
N ILE A 22 -7.34 -21.35 6.43
CA ILE A 22 -6.85 -20.02 6.80
C ILE A 22 -5.49 -20.11 7.50
N LEU A 23 -5.32 -21.07 8.40
CA LEU A 23 -4.04 -21.30 9.10
C LEU A 23 -2.95 -21.82 8.17
N GLU A 24 -3.28 -22.71 7.24
CA GLU A 24 -2.35 -23.24 6.24
C GLU A 24 -1.92 -22.13 5.26
N ASP A 25 -2.86 -21.32 4.78
CA ASP A 25 -2.56 -20.13 3.97
C ASP A 25 -1.69 -19.11 4.73
N TYR A 26 -1.88 -19.01 6.04
CA TYR A 26 -1.05 -18.17 6.91
C TYR A 26 0.36 -18.76 7.09
N GLN A 27 0.49 -20.08 7.19
CA GLN A 27 1.79 -20.76 7.26
C GLN A 27 2.56 -20.71 5.93
N VAL A 28 1.88 -20.83 4.80
CA VAL A 28 2.51 -20.70 3.47
C VAL A 28 2.99 -19.27 3.20
N LYS A 29 2.33 -18.28 3.80
CA LYS A 29 2.76 -16.87 3.79
C LYS A 29 3.85 -16.55 4.81
N ASN A 30 4.12 -17.42 5.76
CA ASN A 30 5.23 -17.29 6.69
C ASN A 30 6.54 -17.55 5.94
N THR A 31 7.09 -16.50 5.38
CA THR A 31 8.46 -16.53 4.88
C THR A 31 9.36 -16.89 6.04
N VAL A 32 9.93 -18.11 5.99
CA VAL A 32 10.95 -18.55 6.95
C VAL A 32 12.10 -17.56 6.84
N VAL A 33 12.20 -16.72 7.81
CA VAL A 33 13.35 -15.84 7.98
C VAL A 33 14.48 -16.67 8.57
N ASN A 34 15.71 -16.32 8.25
CA ASN A 34 16.89 -17.00 8.81
C ASN A 34 16.73 -17.15 10.34
N PRO A 35 16.87 -18.38 10.89
CA PRO A 35 16.76 -18.64 12.33
C PRO A 35 17.66 -17.77 13.23
N SER A 36 18.70 -17.15 12.66
CA SER A 36 19.57 -16.21 13.36
C SER A 36 18.93 -14.85 13.66
N ILE A 37 17.75 -14.56 13.06
CA ILE A 37 17.00 -13.33 13.29
C ILE A 37 15.86 -13.67 14.25
N ASP A 38 16.07 -13.35 15.52
CA ASP A 38 15.13 -13.64 16.57
C ASP A 38 14.79 -12.36 17.35
N ASP A 39 13.53 -12.29 17.82
CA ASP A 39 13.00 -11.19 18.63
C ASP A 39 13.21 -9.79 18.02
N VAL A 40 12.76 -9.64 16.77
CA VAL A 40 12.94 -8.40 16.00
C VAL A 40 11.60 -7.89 15.48
N ASP A 41 11.39 -6.60 15.59
CA ASP A 41 10.34 -5.89 14.88
C ASP A 41 10.89 -5.32 13.57
N VAL A 42 10.09 -5.37 12.53
CA VAL A 42 10.47 -4.86 11.21
C VAL A 42 9.41 -3.91 10.69
N PHE A 43 9.83 -2.75 10.24
CA PHE A 43 8.97 -1.77 9.60
C PHE A 43 9.42 -1.53 8.17
N GLY A 44 8.45 -1.46 7.28
CA GLY A 44 8.62 -1.03 5.91
C GLY A 44 7.57 0.01 5.57
N MET A 45 7.92 0.96 4.73
CA MET A 45 7.04 2.07 4.40
C MET A 45 7.10 2.39 2.91
N THR A 46 5.98 2.83 2.37
CA THR A 46 5.89 3.54 1.10
C THR A 46 4.89 4.68 1.24
N SER A 47 5.11 5.78 0.57
CA SER A 47 4.23 6.94 0.67
C SER A 47 3.89 7.52 -0.71
N ASP A 48 2.85 8.33 -0.75
CA ASP A 48 2.52 9.23 -1.85
C ASP A 48 2.20 10.64 -1.32
N GLU A 49 1.66 11.51 -2.14
CA GLU A 49 1.34 12.88 -1.74
C GLU A 49 0.25 12.99 -0.67
N THR A 50 -0.59 11.97 -0.51
CA THR A 50 -1.81 12.01 0.32
C THR A 50 -1.76 11.08 1.50
N ALA A 51 -0.99 10.01 1.43
CA ALA A 51 -0.93 8.97 2.45
C ALA A 51 0.40 8.25 2.49
N ALA A 52 0.71 7.69 3.65
CA ALA A 52 1.78 6.75 3.88
C ALA A 52 1.20 5.37 4.24
N TYR A 53 1.87 4.33 3.79
CA TYR A 53 1.48 2.95 4.04
C TYR A 53 2.62 2.27 4.77
N VAL A 54 2.36 1.85 5.99
CA VAL A 54 3.35 1.24 6.88
C VAL A 54 3.01 -0.22 7.09
N ASN A 55 3.96 -1.09 6.80
CA ASN A 55 3.87 -2.52 7.12
C ASN A 55 4.76 -2.84 8.32
N TYR A 56 4.27 -3.67 9.19
CA TYR A 56 4.93 -4.16 10.38
C TYR A 56 4.99 -5.68 10.38
N PHE A 57 6.16 -6.23 10.69
CA PHE A 57 6.35 -7.63 11.02
C PHE A 57 6.87 -7.80 12.44
N LYS A 58 6.32 -8.77 13.14
CA LYS A 58 6.87 -9.28 14.40
C LYS A 58 7.53 -10.62 14.14
N ILE A 59 8.83 -10.70 14.40
CA ILE A 59 9.63 -11.91 14.16
C ILE A 59 10.01 -12.53 15.50
N ARG A 60 9.79 -13.86 15.61
CA ARG A 60 10.18 -14.68 16.73
C ARG A 60 10.69 -16.02 16.21
N ASN A 61 11.84 -16.49 16.75
CA ASN A 61 12.45 -17.77 16.37
C ASN A 61 12.61 -17.91 14.83
N GLY A 62 13.02 -16.85 14.15
CA GLY A 62 13.19 -16.84 12.70
C GLY A 62 11.90 -16.90 11.88
N ASN A 63 10.73 -16.71 12.49
CA ASN A 63 9.44 -16.73 11.81
C ASN A 63 8.71 -15.40 11.96
N ILE A 64 8.03 -14.97 10.92
CA ILE A 64 7.09 -13.84 11.00
C ILE A 64 5.83 -14.36 11.69
N ILE A 65 5.65 -14.00 12.97
CA ILE A 65 4.48 -14.41 13.75
C ILE A 65 3.31 -13.44 13.61
N GLN A 66 3.57 -12.22 13.13
CA GLN A 66 2.54 -11.23 12.89
C GLN A 66 2.93 -10.32 11.73
N SER A 67 1.94 -10.01 10.89
CA SER A 67 2.02 -9.02 9.83
C SER A 67 0.83 -8.06 9.96
N PHE A 68 1.11 -6.77 9.92
CA PHE A 68 0.09 -5.73 9.96
C PHE A 68 0.45 -4.59 9.01
N THR A 69 -0.52 -4.13 8.22
CA THR A 69 -0.32 -2.99 7.33
C THR A 69 -1.40 -1.96 7.59
N THR A 70 -1.02 -0.71 7.65
CA THR A 70 -1.94 0.40 7.88
C THR A 70 -1.69 1.54 6.91
N GLU A 71 -2.74 2.32 6.65
CA GLU A 71 -2.71 3.56 5.89
C GLU A 71 -2.77 4.74 6.89
N ILE A 72 -1.87 5.69 6.74
CA ILE A 72 -1.79 6.92 7.53
C ILE A 72 -1.96 8.09 6.57
N LYS A 73 -2.96 8.91 6.77
CA LYS A 73 -3.18 10.12 5.95
C LYS A 73 -2.13 11.17 6.31
N LYS A 74 -1.45 11.69 5.31
CA LYS A 74 -0.50 12.79 5.51
C LYS A 74 -1.24 14.09 5.82
N ILE A 75 -0.74 14.79 6.81
CA ILE A 75 -1.07 16.19 7.06
C ILE A 75 -0.06 17.04 6.29
N ILE A 76 -0.43 18.26 5.93
CA ILE A 76 0.45 19.17 5.18
C ILE A 76 1.74 19.41 5.98
N GLU A 77 2.89 19.21 5.30
CA GLU A 77 4.26 19.36 5.83
C GLU A 77 4.81 18.24 6.73
N GLU A 78 4.13 17.09 6.87
CA GLU A 78 4.70 15.93 7.56
C GLU A 78 5.73 15.20 6.68
N SER A 79 6.91 14.95 7.23
CA SER A 79 7.93 14.14 6.59
C SER A 79 7.62 12.63 6.72
N ASP A 80 8.21 11.82 5.85
CA ASP A 80 8.08 10.36 5.94
C ASP A 80 8.71 9.82 7.23
N GLU A 81 9.74 10.50 7.75
CA GLU A 81 10.39 10.22 9.00
C GLU A 81 9.44 10.41 10.19
N ASP A 82 8.75 11.55 10.28
CA ASP A 82 7.81 11.85 11.37
C ASP A 82 6.67 10.83 11.40
N ILE A 83 6.11 10.51 10.24
CA ILE A 83 5.04 9.52 10.11
C ILE A 83 5.49 8.12 10.55
N LEU A 84 6.70 7.71 10.16
CA LEU A 84 7.21 6.41 10.56
C LEU A 84 7.55 6.35 12.05
N GLU A 85 8.02 7.44 12.66
CA GLU A 85 8.26 7.55 14.10
C GLU A 85 6.97 7.38 14.90
N GLU A 86 5.90 8.06 14.51
CA GLU A 86 4.58 7.93 15.14
C GLU A 86 4.02 6.52 14.96
N ALA A 87 4.03 6.00 13.73
CA ALA A 87 3.55 4.66 13.42
C ALA A 87 4.30 3.58 14.21
N LEU A 88 5.63 3.74 14.37
CA LEU A 88 6.45 2.80 15.10
C LEU A 88 6.05 2.73 16.57
N ILE A 89 5.82 3.88 17.21
CA ILE A 89 5.39 3.96 18.61
C ILE A 89 4.00 3.34 18.77
N GLU A 90 3.04 3.77 17.94
CA GLU A 90 1.65 3.32 18.00
C GLU A 90 1.51 1.81 17.75
N ILE A 91 2.15 1.30 16.71
CA ILE A 91 2.05 -0.11 16.33
C ILE A 91 2.72 -1.00 17.39
N ARG A 92 3.89 -0.62 17.91
CA ARG A 92 4.55 -1.37 18.98
C ARG A 92 3.72 -1.39 20.26
N GLN A 93 3.06 -0.29 20.61
CA GLN A 93 2.14 -0.24 21.73
C GLN A 93 0.91 -1.12 21.50
N LYS A 94 0.29 -1.04 20.32
CA LYS A 94 -0.88 -1.85 19.94
C LYS A 94 -0.62 -3.35 20.02
N PHE A 95 0.56 -3.81 19.63
CA PHE A 95 0.93 -5.23 19.62
C PHE A 95 1.79 -5.63 20.81
N GLU A 96 1.90 -4.78 21.82
CA GLU A 96 2.66 -5.02 23.07
C GLU A 96 4.06 -5.59 22.78
N SER A 97 4.77 -4.97 21.81
CA SER A 97 6.08 -5.48 21.41
C SER A 97 7.16 -5.05 22.38
N ASN A 98 7.90 -6.04 22.90
CA ASN A 98 9.06 -5.87 23.78
C ASN A 98 10.39 -6.15 23.07
N SER A 99 10.41 -6.24 21.74
CA SER A 99 11.63 -6.47 20.97
C SER A 99 12.64 -5.36 21.24
N LYS A 100 13.90 -5.76 21.45
CA LYS A 100 15.02 -4.84 21.68
C LYS A 100 15.62 -4.30 20.37
N GLU A 101 15.41 -5.00 19.26
CA GLU A 101 15.87 -4.59 17.94
C GLU A 101 14.66 -4.27 17.04
N VAL A 102 14.76 -3.15 16.33
CA VAL A 102 13.78 -2.73 15.34
C VAL A 102 14.50 -2.41 14.05
N LEU A 103 14.10 -3.08 12.97
CA LEU A 103 14.61 -2.83 11.63
C LEU A 103 13.72 -1.82 10.92
N ILE A 104 14.33 -0.78 10.38
CA ILE A 104 13.67 0.35 9.73
C ILE A 104 14.28 0.62 8.35
N PRO A 105 13.52 1.21 7.39
CA PRO A 105 14.01 1.44 6.03
C PRO A 105 15.01 2.60 5.93
N PHE A 106 14.88 3.62 6.78
CA PHE A 106 15.73 4.81 6.82
C PHE A 106 15.95 5.29 8.26
N HIS A 107 16.88 6.22 8.46
CA HIS A 107 17.19 6.74 9.78
C HIS A 107 16.05 7.57 10.36
N LEU A 108 15.75 7.35 11.64
CA LEU A 108 14.83 8.14 12.44
C LEU A 108 15.60 8.88 13.53
N THR A 109 15.06 10.01 13.97
CA THR A 109 15.65 10.82 15.03
C THR A 109 15.17 10.43 16.42
N VAL A 110 14.07 9.67 16.50
CA VAL A 110 13.48 9.23 17.77
C VAL A 110 14.39 8.22 18.50
N GLU A 111 14.59 8.44 19.77
CA GLU A 111 15.24 7.48 20.68
C GLU A 111 14.18 6.79 21.54
N ILE A 112 14.09 5.47 21.43
CA ILE A 112 13.17 4.66 22.24
C ILE A 112 13.97 3.95 23.33
N PRO A 113 13.63 4.11 24.62
CA PRO A 113 14.34 3.47 25.71
C PRO A 113 14.45 1.95 25.54
N ASN A 114 15.67 1.42 25.68
CA ASN A 114 15.99 -0.01 25.54
C ASN A 114 15.70 -0.64 24.16
N VAL A 115 15.55 0.17 23.11
CA VAL A 115 15.30 -0.28 21.73
C VAL A 115 16.41 0.23 20.83
N LYS A 116 16.98 -0.67 20.05
CA LYS A 116 17.98 -0.34 19.03
C LYS A 116 17.32 -0.26 17.67
N LEU A 117 17.26 0.93 17.09
CA LEU A 117 16.84 1.15 15.71
C LEU A 117 18.00 0.83 14.77
N ILE A 118 17.75 -0.02 13.76
CA ILE A 118 18.77 -0.50 12.83
C ILE A 118 18.27 -0.30 11.40
N VAL A 119 19.07 0.42 10.60
CA VAL A 119 18.89 0.49 9.14
C VAL A 119 19.82 -0.51 8.49
N PRO A 120 19.34 -1.70 8.09
CA PRO A 120 20.20 -2.73 7.54
C PRO A 120 20.63 -2.37 6.11
N LYS A 121 21.94 -2.47 5.81
CA LYS A 121 22.49 -2.16 4.49
C LYS A 121 22.58 -3.38 3.58
N MET A 122 22.74 -4.58 4.14
CA MET A 122 22.91 -5.83 3.39
C MET A 122 22.46 -7.06 4.20
N GLY A 123 22.35 -8.20 3.55
CA GLY A 123 22.03 -9.49 4.16
C GLY A 123 20.56 -9.70 4.44
N ASP A 124 20.25 -10.70 5.27
CA ASP A 124 18.87 -11.14 5.51
C ASP A 124 18.03 -10.07 6.21
N LYS A 125 18.60 -9.29 7.13
CA LYS A 125 17.90 -8.16 7.75
C LYS A 125 17.43 -7.14 6.73
N LYS A 126 18.23 -6.83 5.69
CA LYS A 126 17.84 -5.93 4.61
C LYS A 126 16.72 -6.52 3.76
N ARG A 127 16.82 -7.81 3.41
CA ARG A 127 15.77 -8.50 2.63
C ARG A 127 14.41 -8.50 3.32
N ILE A 128 14.39 -8.58 4.66
CA ILE A 128 13.13 -8.54 5.43
C ILE A 128 12.53 -7.14 5.43
N VAL A 129 13.34 -6.10 5.55
CA VAL A 129 12.87 -4.71 5.40
C VAL A 129 12.30 -4.51 4.00
N GLU A 130 12.99 -4.95 2.96
CA GLU A 130 12.49 -4.88 1.56
C GLU A 130 11.18 -5.66 1.37
N LEU A 131 11.02 -6.82 2.04
CA LEU A 131 9.76 -7.56 2.03
C LEU A 131 8.64 -6.76 2.70
N SER A 132 8.92 -6.10 3.81
CA SER A 132 7.97 -5.23 4.50
C SER A 132 7.58 -4.02 3.65
N GLU A 133 8.55 -3.37 2.98
CA GLU A 133 8.29 -2.29 2.02
C GLU A 133 7.44 -2.77 0.84
N LYS A 134 7.72 -3.98 0.33
CA LYS A 134 6.93 -4.60 -0.74
C LYS A 134 5.47 -4.81 -0.32
N ASN A 135 5.24 -5.31 0.89
CA ASN A 135 3.87 -5.49 1.41
C ASN A 135 3.14 -4.15 1.56
N ALA A 136 3.82 -3.10 2.05
CA ALA A 136 3.25 -1.76 2.10
C ALA A 136 2.83 -1.26 0.70
N LYS A 137 3.68 -1.52 -0.30
CA LYS A 137 3.43 -1.17 -1.71
C LYS A 137 2.27 -1.94 -2.32
N GLU A 138 2.18 -3.24 -2.06
CA GLU A 138 1.06 -4.08 -2.51
C GLU A 138 -0.26 -3.63 -1.89
N TYR A 139 -0.27 -3.34 -0.59
CA TYR A 139 -1.45 -2.81 0.11
C TYR A 139 -1.91 -1.47 -0.48
N ARG A 140 -0.97 -0.54 -0.76
CA ARG A 140 -1.28 0.71 -1.46
C ARG A 140 -1.96 0.46 -2.81
N ILE A 141 -1.40 -0.44 -3.64
CA ILE A 141 -1.95 -0.76 -4.96
C ILE A 141 -3.37 -1.33 -4.82
N GLU A 142 -3.59 -2.20 -3.85
CA GLU A 142 -4.91 -2.79 -3.60
C GLU A 142 -5.92 -1.73 -3.16
N LYS A 143 -5.53 -0.83 -2.26
CA LYS A 143 -6.36 0.32 -1.84
C LYS A 143 -6.72 1.22 -3.00
N LEU A 144 -5.77 1.57 -3.85
CA LEU A 144 -6.02 2.39 -5.04
C LEU A 144 -6.99 1.71 -6.00
N LYS A 145 -6.88 0.38 -6.20
CA LYS A 145 -7.84 -0.39 -7.00
C LYS A 145 -9.24 -0.37 -6.39
N GLN A 146 -9.35 -0.56 -5.07
CA GLN A 146 -10.64 -0.49 -4.36
C GLN A 146 -11.29 0.89 -4.54
N VAL A 147 -10.54 1.98 -4.36
CA VAL A 147 -11.03 3.34 -4.58
C VAL A 147 -11.50 3.53 -6.02
N GLN A 148 -10.78 3.01 -7.01
CA GLN A 148 -11.14 3.08 -8.42
C GLN A 148 -12.41 2.27 -8.75
N ILE A 149 -12.65 1.16 -8.05
CA ILE A 149 -13.87 0.35 -8.20
C ILE A 149 -15.09 1.07 -7.60
N VAL A 150 -14.90 1.71 -6.43
CA VAL A 150 -15.99 2.41 -5.73
C VAL A 150 -16.37 3.72 -6.41
N ASP A 151 -15.38 4.46 -6.92
CA ASP A 151 -15.59 5.73 -7.62
C ASP A 151 -14.71 5.80 -8.87
N PRO A 152 -15.10 5.15 -9.98
CA PRO A 152 -14.31 5.11 -11.22
C PRO A 152 -14.19 6.48 -11.89
N GLU A 153 -15.02 7.44 -11.53
CA GLU A 153 -15.03 8.78 -12.13
C GLU A 153 -14.27 9.83 -11.28
N ARG A 154 -13.85 9.45 -10.06
CA ARG A 154 -13.14 10.36 -9.14
C ARG A 154 -11.96 11.06 -9.79
N HIS A 155 -11.15 10.30 -10.54
CA HIS A 155 -9.97 10.85 -11.23
C HIS A 155 -10.37 11.86 -12.32
N SER A 156 -11.35 11.50 -13.16
CA SER A 156 -11.87 12.38 -14.22
C SER A 156 -12.52 13.64 -13.63
N ASN A 157 -13.35 13.49 -12.61
CA ASN A 157 -14.00 14.62 -11.96
C ASN A 157 -13.00 15.59 -11.31
N ARG A 158 -11.93 15.05 -10.68
CA ARG A 158 -10.85 15.88 -10.14
C ARG A 158 -10.15 16.68 -11.22
N ILE A 159 -9.79 16.05 -12.34
CA ILE A 159 -9.15 16.73 -13.48
C ILE A 159 -10.05 17.82 -14.05
N MET A 160 -11.36 17.55 -14.23
CA MET A 160 -12.30 18.54 -14.74
C MET A 160 -12.40 19.76 -13.82
N ALA A 161 -12.51 19.53 -12.50
CA ALA A 161 -12.55 20.61 -11.53
C ALA A 161 -11.23 21.42 -11.48
N GLU A 162 -10.09 20.75 -11.60
CA GLU A 162 -8.78 21.39 -11.64
C GLU A 162 -8.59 22.22 -12.92
N MET A 163 -9.00 21.69 -14.08
CA MET A 163 -9.01 22.43 -15.35
C MET A 163 -9.92 23.66 -15.30
N GLN A 164 -11.13 23.52 -14.73
CA GLN A 164 -12.05 24.63 -14.52
C GLN A 164 -11.39 25.75 -13.74
N LYS A 165 -10.71 25.40 -12.62
CA LYS A 165 -10.03 26.37 -11.76
C LYS A 165 -8.84 27.02 -12.47
N LEU A 166 -7.96 26.24 -13.09
CA LEU A 166 -6.75 26.74 -13.76
C LEU A 166 -7.07 27.63 -14.95
N LEU A 167 -8.06 27.23 -15.76
CA LEU A 167 -8.48 27.98 -16.95
C LEU A 167 -9.55 29.04 -16.66
N ARG A 168 -9.95 29.19 -15.37
CA ARG A 168 -10.98 30.15 -14.93
C ARG A 168 -12.28 30.03 -15.72
N MET A 169 -12.69 28.80 -16.00
CA MET A 169 -13.90 28.52 -16.77
C MET A 169 -15.15 28.62 -15.86
N PRO A 170 -16.28 29.12 -16.38
CA PRO A 170 -17.52 29.25 -15.60
C PRO A 170 -18.15 27.88 -15.25
N VAL A 171 -17.86 26.84 -16.05
CA VAL A 171 -18.35 25.47 -15.89
C VAL A 171 -17.22 24.46 -16.12
N GLU A 172 -17.39 23.25 -15.59
CA GLU A 172 -16.44 22.15 -15.84
C GLU A 172 -16.39 21.80 -17.34
N PRO A 173 -15.19 21.60 -17.93
CA PRO A 173 -15.03 21.26 -19.35
C PRO A 173 -15.33 19.76 -19.60
N ARG A 174 -16.61 19.39 -19.59
CA ARG A 174 -17.03 17.98 -19.79
C ARG A 174 -16.99 17.53 -21.25
N HIS A 175 -16.90 18.46 -22.19
CA HIS A 175 -16.70 18.20 -23.61
C HIS A 175 -15.53 19.03 -24.11
N ILE A 176 -14.47 18.36 -24.55
CA ILE A 176 -13.26 18.99 -25.01
C ILE A 176 -12.94 18.47 -26.41
N GLU A 177 -12.73 19.39 -27.34
CA GLU A 177 -12.28 19.09 -28.69
C GLU A 177 -10.89 19.67 -28.92
N GLY A 178 -9.98 18.84 -29.38
CA GLY A 178 -8.62 19.25 -29.78
C GLY A 178 -8.45 19.10 -31.27
N PHE A 179 -8.03 20.19 -31.93
CA PHE A 179 -7.75 20.18 -33.34
C PHE A 179 -6.26 20.34 -33.59
N ASP A 180 -5.71 19.46 -34.41
CA ASP A 180 -4.35 19.58 -34.94
C ASP A 180 -4.40 19.72 -36.45
N ASN A 181 -3.80 20.77 -36.95
CA ASN A 181 -3.72 21.07 -38.39
C ASN A 181 -2.28 20.96 -38.84
N SER A 182 -2.05 20.13 -39.85
CA SER A 182 -0.73 19.91 -40.40
C SER A 182 -0.74 20.09 -41.94
N ASN A 183 0.36 20.54 -42.49
CA ASN A 183 0.58 20.61 -43.95
C ASN A 183 2.06 20.33 -44.28
N ILE A 184 2.32 19.91 -45.48
CA ILE A 184 3.68 19.75 -46.03
C ILE A 184 4.02 20.99 -46.85
N GLN A 185 4.72 21.97 -46.26
CA GLN A 185 5.16 23.20 -46.92
C GLN A 185 4.03 23.94 -47.68
N GLY A 186 2.84 23.99 -47.04
CA GLY A 186 1.68 24.65 -47.63
C GLY A 186 0.85 23.79 -48.59
N THR A 187 1.23 22.53 -48.80
CA THR A 187 0.50 21.57 -49.66
C THR A 187 -0.11 20.45 -48.82
N ASN A 188 -1.19 19.83 -49.32
CA ASN A 188 -1.89 18.70 -48.71
C ASN A 188 -2.25 18.94 -47.23
N PRO A 189 -3.06 19.96 -46.93
CA PRO A 189 -3.48 20.20 -45.54
C PRO A 189 -4.31 19.03 -45.02
N VAL A 190 -3.97 18.58 -43.82
CA VAL A 190 -4.72 17.56 -43.09
C VAL A 190 -5.05 18.08 -41.69
N SER A 191 -6.20 17.70 -41.18
CA SER A 191 -6.65 18.05 -39.84
C SER A 191 -7.04 16.80 -39.07
N ALA A 192 -6.63 16.72 -37.83
CA ALA A 192 -7.13 15.70 -36.87
C ALA A 192 -7.97 16.37 -35.79
N CYS A 193 -9.05 15.73 -35.41
CA CYS A 193 -9.87 16.13 -34.29
C CYS A 193 -9.91 15.00 -33.28
N VAL A 194 -9.60 15.29 -32.01
CA VAL A 194 -9.80 14.39 -30.91
C VAL A 194 -10.86 14.94 -29.97
N VAL A 195 -11.75 14.08 -29.51
CA VAL A 195 -12.86 14.46 -28.64
C VAL A 195 -12.75 13.73 -27.32
N PHE A 196 -12.87 14.47 -26.24
CA PHE A 196 -12.99 13.94 -24.88
C PHE A 196 -14.37 14.29 -24.34
N LYS A 197 -15.05 13.30 -23.75
CA LYS A 197 -16.30 13.46 -23.00
C LYS A 197 -16.13 12.95 -21.60
N ASP A 198 -16.47 13.77 -20.60
CA ASP A 198 -16.33 13.45 -19.18
C ASP A 198 -14.91 12.93 -18.81
N GLY A 199 -13.89 13.56 -19.38
CA GLY A 199 -12.49 13.22 -19.15
C GLY A 199 -11.98 11.93 -19.82
N LYS A 200 -12.78 11.31 -20.68
CA LYS A 200 -12.42 10.08 -21.42
C LYS A 200 -12.39 10.34 -22.92
N PRO A 201 -11.42 9.75 -23.65
CA PRO A 201 -11.43 9.87 -25.12
C PRO A 201 -12.71 9.23 -25.69
N SER A 202 -13.42 9.99 -26.49
CA SER A 202 -14.62 9.52 -27.20
C SER A 202 -14.17 8.89 -28.52
N LYS A 203 -14.36 7.57 -28.64
CA LYS A 203 -14.18 6.87 -29.91
C LYS A 203 -15.47 6.99 -30.71
N ALA A 204 -15.33 7.38 -31.96
CA ALA A 204 -16.43 7.40 -32.92
C ALA A 204 -16.89 5.97 -33.26
#